data_641d7f66d56873630fdb481c1b8ddb93
#
_entry.id   641d7f66d56873630fdb481c1b8ddb93
#
_cell.length_a   1.000
_cell.length_b   1.000
_cell.length_c   1.000
_cell.angle_alpha   90.00
_cell.angle_beta   90.00
_cell.angle_gamma   90.00
#
_symmetry.space_group_name_H-M   'P 1'
#
loop_
_entity.id
_entity.type
_entity.pdbx_description
1 polymer ?
#
loop_
_entity_poly.entity_id
_entity_poly.type
_entity_poly.pdbx_seq_one_letter_code
_entity_poly.pdbx_strand_id
1 'polypeptide(L)'
;LARVLAQLWPGEAGQTLLLDEPTSMLDPLHQHTTLQAVREFADRGAAVLVILHDLNLAARYCDRLLLLEGGRPVALDTPEQVLRPEPLKAVFGLEVLVQQHPERGHPLIIAR
;
A
#
# COMPACT_ATOMS: atom_id res chain seq x y z
N LEU A 1 12.02 12.54 -1.15
CA LEU A 1 11.54 11.35 -1.81
C LEU A 1 10.26 10.84 -1.13
N ALA A 2 9.19 10.68 -1.88
CA ALA A 2 7.92 10.20 -1.33
C ALA A 2 7.93 8.68 -1.26
N ARG A 3 7.40 8.12 -0.16
CA ARG A 3 7.29 6.68 0.04
C ARG A 3 5.92 6.31 0.60
N VAL A 4 5.47 5.12 0.25
CA VAL A 4 4.30 4.51 0.86
C VAL A 4 4.76 3.41 1.80
N LEU A 5 4.51 3.60 3.08
CA LEU A 5 4.69 2.56 4.08
C LEU A 5 3.32 1.99 4.41
N ALA A 6 3.14 0.72 4.15
CA ALA A 6 1.83 0.10 4.29
C ALA A 6 1.82 -0.86 5.47
N GLN A 7 0.84 -0.71 6.33
CA GLN A 7 0.59 -1.61 7.44
C GLN A 7 -0.54 -2.55 7.08
N LEU A 8 -0.25 -3.84 6.99
CA LEU A 8 -1.25 -4.85 6.68
C LEU A 8 -2.05 -5.22 7.92
N TRP A 9 -1.38 -5.42 9.05
CA TRP A 9 -2.05 -5.83 10.28
C TRP A 9 -1.21 -5.47 11.50
N PRO A 10 -1.81 -4.97 12.59
CA PRO A 10 -1.05 -4.65 13.80
C PRO A 10 -0.48 -5.85 14.55
N GLY A 11 -1.00 -7.06 14.32
CA GLY A 11 -0.46 -8.28 14.88
C GLY A 11 -0.85 -8.53 16.34
N GLU A 12 -1.36 -9.72 16.62
CA GLU A 12 -1.70 -10.15 17.97
C GLU A 12 -0.85 -11.34 18.45
N ALA A 13 -0.23 -12.04 17.50
CA ALA A 13 0.56 -13.23 17.77
C ALA A 13 2.01 -12.94 18.17
N GLY A 14 2.39 -11.69 18.31
CA GLY A 14 3.75 -11.29 18.69
C GLY A 14 4.79 -11.41 17.59
N GLN A 15 4.39 -11.77 16.39
CA GLN A 15 5.29 -11.84 15.24
C GLN A 15 5.22 -10.54 14.45
N THR A 16 6.39 -10.09 13.98
CA THR A 16 6.50 -8.87 13.17
C THR A 16 7.32 -9.18 11.93
N LEU A 17 6.82 -8.75 10.78
CA LEU A 17 7.49 -8.87 9.49
C LEU A 17 7.64 -7.50 8.87
N LEU A 18 8.87 -7.15 8.52
CA LEU A 18 9.18 -5.91 7.80
C LEU A 18 9.73 -6.26 6.43
N LEU A 19 9.07 -5.80 5.38
CA LEU A 19 9.47 -6.05 4.01
C LEU A 19 9.73 -4.71 3.29
N ASP A 20 10.88 -4.61 2.65
CA ASP A 20 11.27 -3.44 1.87
C ASP A 20 11.21 -3.76 0.39
N GLU A 21 10.17 -3.24 -0.28
CA GLU A 21 9.96 -3.39 -1.71
C GLU A 21 10.01 -4.85 -2.18
N PRO A 22 9.19 -5.74 -1.58
CA PRO A 22 9.25 -7.16 -1.90
C PRO A 22 8.79 -7.48 -3.33
N THR A 23 8.13 -6.55 -4.00
CA THR A 23 7.62 -6.72 -5.36
C THR A 23 8.48 -6.04 -6.42
N SER A 24 9.54 -5.36 -6.01
CA SER A 24 10.50 -4.77 -6.92
C SER A 24 11.12 -5.86 -7.79
N MET A 25 11.25 -5.62 -9.09
CA MET A 25 11.83 -6.56 -10.05
C MET A 25 10.99 -7.82 -10.35
N LEU A 26 9.77 -7.90 -9.83
CA LEU A 26 8.87 -9.01 -10.12
C LEU A 26 7.88 -8.65 -11.23
N ASP A 27 7.49 -9.65 -12.02
CA ASP A 27 6.40 -9.48 -12.97
C ASP A 27 5.04 -9.41 -12.24
N PRO A 28 3.95 -9.02 -12.95
CA PRO A 28 2.66 -8.85 -12.28
C PRO A 28 2.14 -10.10 -11.56
N LEU A 29 2.31 -11.28 -12.13
CA LEU A 29 1.86 -12.50 -11.47
C LEU A 29 2.60 -12.73 -10.15
N HIS A 30 3.92 -12.60 -10.17
CA HIS A 30 4.74 -12.80 -8.98
C HIS A 30 4.53 -11.72 -7.94
N GLN A 31 4.26 -10.47 -8.36
CA GLN A 31 3.88 -9.40 -7.43
C GLN A 31 2.64 -9.79 -6.63
N HIS A 32 1.59 -10.23 -7.31
CA HIS A 32 0.34 -10.60 -6.65
C HIS A 32 0.49 -11.85 -5.80
N THR A 33 1.22 -12.86 -6.27
CA THR A 33 1.47 -14.08 -5.50
C THR A 33 2.22 -13.77 -4.22
N THR A 34 3.24 -12.91 -4.29
CA THR A 34 4.03 -12.51 -3.12
C THR A 34 3.17 -11.75 -2.10
N LEU A 35 2.41 -10.76 -2.55
CA LEU A 35 1.60 -9.97 -1.63
C LEU A 35 0.42 -10.76 -1.06
N GLN A 36 -0.13 -11.69 -1.82
CA GLN A 36 -1.15 -12.58 -1.30
C GLN A 36 -0.61 -13.47 -0.18
N ALA A 37 0.60 -14.00 -0.34
CA ALA A 37 1.26 -14.78 0.72
C ALA A 37 1.51 -13.92 1.96
N VAL A 38 1.95 -12.67 1.78
CA VAL A 38 2.14 -11.73 2.88
C VAL A 38 0.81 -11.42 3.56
N ARG A 39 -0.26 -11.24 2.80
CA ARG A 39 -1.60 -11.01 3.35
C ARG A 39 -2.07 -12.17 4.19
N GLU A 40 -1.88 -13.41 3.72
CA GLU A 40 -2.22 -14.61 4.48
C GLU A 40 -1.45 -14.69 5.80
N PHE A 41 -0.17 -14.31 5.77
CA PHE A 41 0.66 -14.27 6.97
C PHE A 41 0.11 -13.24 7.98
N ALA A 42 -0.29 -12.07 7.51
CA ALA A 42 -0.91 -11.05 8.35
C ALA A 42 -2.25 -11.53 8.93
N ASP A 43 -3.05 -12.23 8.14
CA ASP A 43 -4.35 -12.74 8.56
C ASP A 43 -4.22 -13.81 9.65
N ARG A 44 -3.05 -14.41 9.82
CA ARG A 44 -2.76 -15.33 10.93
C ARG A 44 -2.33 -14.61 12.21
N GLY A 45 -2.40 -13.29 12.25
CA GLY A 45 -2.12 -12.49 13.42
C GLY A 45 -0.75 -11.86 13.49
N ALA A 46 0.04 -11.93 12.42
CA ALA A 46 1.35 -11.27 12.38
C ALA A 46 1.19 -9.77 12.12
N ALA A 47 2.07 -8.97 12.71
CA ALA A 47 2.21 -7.57 12.35
C ALA A 47 3.06 -7.49 11.09
N VAL A 48 2.57 -6.85 10.04
CA VAL A 48 3.31 -6.71 8.78
C VAL A 48 3.40 -5.26 8.37
N LEU A 49 4.62 -4.79 8.16
CA LEU A 49 4.92 -3.51 7.55
C LEU A 49 5.61 -3.77 6.22
N VAL A 50 5.10 -3.19 5.16
CA VAL A 50 5.68 -3.36 3.84
C VAL A 50 5.86 -2.01 3.16
N ILE A 51 7.02 -1.81 2.55
CA ILE A 51 7.29 -0.61 1.75
C ILE A 51 7.04 -0.96 0.29
N LEU A 52 6.12 -0.24 -0.32
CA LEU A 52 5.74 -0.45 -1.71
C LEU A 52 5.81 0.87 -2.47
N HIS A 53 6.18 0.82 -3.75
CA HIS A 53 6.11 1.95 -4.66
C HIS A 53 4.84 1.95 -5.49
N ASP A 54 4.26 0.79 -5.72
CA ASP A 54 3.04 0.67 -6.52
C ASP A 54 1.82 0.94 -5.64
N LEU A 55 1.16 2.06 -5.90
CA LEU A 55 -0.01 2.48 -5.14
C LEU A 55 -1.20 1.55 -5.31
N ASN A 56 -1.36 0.95 -6.47
CA ASN A 56 -2.46 0.02 -6.73
C ASN A 56 -2.28 -1.28 -5.97
N LEU A 57 -1.05 -1.78 -5.86
CA LEU A 57 -0.76 -2.95 -5.02
C LEU A 57 -1.00 -2.63 -3.54
N ALA A 58 -0.57 -1.46 -3.09
CA ALA A 58 -0.80 -1.03 -1.72
C ALA A 58 -2.30 -0.93 -1.41
N ALA A 59 -3.08 -0.36 -2.32
CA ALA A 59 -4.53 -0.23 -2.15
C ALA A 59 -5.22 -1.59 -2.05
N ARG A 60 -4.75 -2.56 -2.83
CA ARG A 60 -5.39 -3.88 -2.90
C ARG A 60 -5.12 -4.75 -1.67
N TYR A 61 -3.89 -4.71 -1.15
CA TYR A 61 -3.45 -5.68 -0.15
C TYR A 61 -3.34 -5.14 1.27
N CYS A 62 -3.31 -3.82 1.45
CA CYS A 62 -3.00 -3.23 2.75
C CYS A 62 -4.22 -2.64 3.42
N ASP A 63 -4.29 -2.75 4.73
CA ASP A 63 -5.39 -2.21 5.53
C ASP A 63 -5.23 -0.72 5.78
N ARG A 64 -3.99 -0.25 5.94
CA ARG A 64 -3.69 1.16 6.18
C ARG A 64 -2.45 1.55 5.40
N LEU A 65 -2.42 2.80 4.97
CA LEU A 65 -1.30 3.37 4.25
C LEU A 65 -0.74 4.57 5.01
N LEU A 66 0.57 4.66 5.03
CA LEU A 66 1.30 5.81 5.54
C LEU A 66 2.07 6.44 4.38
N LEU A 67 1.71 7.66 4.03
CA LEU A 67 2.47 8.44 3.06
C LEU A 67 3.57 9.21 3.77
N LEU A 68 4.80 9.07 3.27
CA LEU A 68 5.96 9.78 3.78
C LEU A 68 6.52 10.69 2.70
N GLU A 69 6.88 11.90 3.10
CA GLU A 69 7.61 12.85 2.26
C GLU A 69 8.79 13.41 3.03
N GLY A 70 9.99 13.19 2.51
CA GLY A 70 11.22 13.62 3.18
C GLY A 70 11.37 13.03 4.58
N GLY A 71 10.90 11.80 4.79
CA GLY A 71 10.95 11.12 6.08
C GLY A 71 9.87 11.56 7.07
N ARG A 72 8.94 12.42 6.64
CA ARG A 72 7.85 12.92 7.50
C ARG A 72 6.52 12.32 7.11
N PRO A 73 5.71 11.91 8.10
CA PRO A 73 4.36 11.44 7.80
C PRO A 73 3.48 12.58 7.25
N VAL A 74 2.81 12.29 6.13
CA VAL A 74 1.87 13.23 5.52
C VAL A 74 0.44 12.78 5.77
N ALA A 75 0.18 11.48 5.66
CA ALA A 75 -1.15 10.92 5.87
C ALA A 75 -1.03 9.47 6.35
N LEU A 76 -1.91 9.08 7.26
CA LEU A 76 -2.03 7.71 7.75
C LEU A 76 -3.49 7.38 7.92
N ASP A 77 -4.02 6.52 7.07
CA ASP A 77 -5.42 6.10 7.12
C ASP A 77 -5.64 4.89 6.19
N THR A 78 -6.89 4.54 6.00
CA THR A 78 -7.27 3.51 5.03
C THR A 78 -6.88 3.92 3.61
N PRO A 79 -6.74 2.96 2.68
CA PRO A 79 -6.43 3.30 1.29
C PRO A 79 -7.42 4.31 0.69
N GLU A 80 -8.72 4.18 1.01
CA GLU A 80 -9.75 5.08 0.49
C GLU A 80 -9.55 6.52 0.96
N GLN A 81 -9.02 6.72 2.16
CA GLN A 81 -8.80 8.04 2.72
C GLN A 81 -7.48 8.65 2.27
N VAL A 82 -6.47 7.83 2.04
CA VAL A 82 -5.12 8.29 1.69
C VAL A 82 -4.97 8.50 0.18
N LEU A 83 -5.53 7.59 -0.62
CA LEU A 83 -5.36 7.60 -2.07
C LEU A 83 -6.42 8.48 -2.74
N ARG A 84 -6.24 9.77 -2.61
CA ARG A 84 -7.09 10.80 -3.22
C ARG A 84 -6.26 11.66 -4.16
N PRO A 85 -6.89 12.28 -5.17
CA PRO A 85 -6.14 13.12 -6.12
C PRO A 85 -5.32 14.21 -5.46
N GLU A 86 -5.86 14.89 -4.43
CA GLU A 86 -5.20 16.01 -3.79
C GLU A 86 -3.93 15.62 -3.03
N PRO A 87 -3.96 14.64 -2.09
CA PRO A 87 -2.73 14.22 -1.42
C PRO A 87 -1.69 13.66 -2.39
N LEU A 88 -2.13 12.92 -3.40
CA LEU A 88 -1.20 12.32 -4.36
C LEU A 88 -0.53 13.38 -5.22
N LYS A 89 -1.24 14.43 -5.59
CA LYS A 89 -0.64 15.55 -6.30
C LYS A 89 0.37 16.29 -5.42
N ALA A 90 0.02 16.52 -4.16
CA ALA A 90 0.88 17.23 -3.22
C ALA A 90 2.17 16.47 -2.93
N VAL A 91 2.09 15.15 -2.74
CA VAL A 91 3.23 14.32 -2.33
C VAL A 91 4.07 13.88 -3.52
N PHE A 92 3.43 13.43 -4.60
CA PHE A 92 4.12 12.85 -5.76
C PHE A 92 4.21 13.79 -6.97
N GLY A 93 3.47 14.90 -6.95
CA GLY A 93 3.38 15.80 -8.11
C GLY A 93 2.64 15.19 -9.29
N LEU A 94 1.86 14.14 -9.05
CA LEU A 94 1.19 13.38 -10.09
C LEU A 94 -0.30 13.67 -10.09
N GLU A 95 -0.83 14.05 -11.24
CA GLU A 95 -2.27 14.16 -11.41
C GLU A 95 -2.86 12.81 -11.75
N VAL A 96 -3.87 12.39 -10.97
CA VAL A 96 -4.45 11.06 -11.10
C VAL A 96 -5.97 11.12 -11.07
N LEU A 97 -6.57 10.10 -11.68
CA LEU A 97 -7.96 9.72 -11.43
C LEU A 97 -7.95 8.61 -10.40
N VAL A 98 -8.86 8.68 -9.46
CA VAL A 98 -9.05 7.60 -8.49
C VAL A 98 -10.43 7.02 -8.74
N GLN A 99 -10.47 5.75 -9.10
CA GLN A 99 -11.69 5.00 -9.33
C GLN A 99 -11.77 3.84 -8.35
N GLN A 100 -12.90 3.20 -8.29
CA GLN A 100 -13.08 2.00 -7.49
C GLN A 100 -12.87 0.77 -8.38
N HIS A 101 -12.07 -0.19 -7.90
CA HIS A 101 -11.89 -1.44 -8.63
C HIS A 101 -13.24 -2.12 -8.81
N PRO A 102 -13.63 -2.50 -10.04
CA PRO A 102 -14.99 -2.95 -10.33
C PRO A 102 -15.39 -4.24 -9.63
N GLU A 103 -14.43 -5.10 -9.28
CA GLU A 103 -14.73 -6.37 -8.63
C GLU A 103 -14.42 -6.38 -7.14
N ARG A 104 -13.37 -5.64 -6.71
CA ARG A 104 -12.87 -5.70 -5.34
C ARG A 104 -13.16 -4.45 -4.51
N GLY A 105 -13.47 -3.34 -5.15
CA GLY A 105 -13.89 -2.14 -4.47
C GLY A 105 -12.79 -1.26 -3.88
N HIS A 106 -11.53 -1.69 -3.90
CA HIS A 106 -10.43 -0.84 -3.43
C HIS A 106 -10.13 0.29 -4.43
N PRO A 107 -9.46 1.36 -3.98
CA PRO A 107 -9.09 2.44 -4.91
C PRO A 107 -8.19 1.95 -6.03
N LEU A 108 -8.41 2.48 -7.22
CA LEU A 108 -7.59 2.23 -8.41
C LEU A 108 -7.06 3.57 -8.90
N ILE A 109 -5.74 3.69 -8.94
CA ILE A 109 -5.05 4.93 -9.30
C ILE A 109 -4.70 4.87 -10.79
N ILE A 110 -5.16 5.87 -11.52
CA ILE A 110 -4.92 5.97 -12.96
C ILE A 110 -4.23 7.31 -13.23
N ALA A 111 -3.03 7.28 -13.77
CA ALA A 111 -2.32 8.50 -14.13
C ALA A 111 -3.06 9.22 -15.26
N ARG A 112 -3.17 10.55 -15.17
CA ARG A 112 -3.76 11.38 -16.21
C ARG A 112 -2.76 11.70 -17.32
#